data_051e4f7b4c76321ceb2891d6351da53e
#
_entry.id   051e4f7b4c76321ceb2891d6351da53e
#
_cell.length_a   1.000
_cell.length_b   1.000
_cell.length_c   1.000
_cell.angle_alpha   90.00
_cell.angle_beta   90.00
_cell.angle_gamma   90.00
#
_symmetry.space_group_name_H-M   'P 1'
#
loop_
_entity.id
_entity.type
_entity.pdbx_description
1 polymer ?
#
loop_
_entity_poly.entity_id
_entity_poly.type
_entity_poly.pdbx_seq_one_letter_code
_entity_poly.pdbx_strand_id
1 'polypeptide(L)'
;MYWEEIEAPTEDLKGTETYYSFHLPAEVNRVKGLTAIILKETPNEKDLPQMERREGQDWIGLRIRHKGKVTDLYINQLADGRLMHSNSWIMPDGWMTDAYMFAVSYPEGTEAADAKDFFICHGSALRRDKETYFSSLAKLFVIQKEEDKKLNLWIDGQPKIHASFRSKKKPIRVEVNNKRIPVVYKQSQLSIKLVD
;
A
#
# COMPACT_ATOMS: atom_id res chain seq x y z
N MET A 1 -8.02 25.96 2.00
CA MET A 1 -6.99 25.09 2.65
C MET A 1 -5.66 25.81 2.57
N TYR A 2 -4.99 25.99 3.68
CA TYR A 2 -3.68 26.63 3.75
C TYR A 2 -2.81 25.95 4.81
N TRP A 3 -1.51 26.13 4.68
CA TRP A 3 -0.51 25.67 5.64
C TRP A 3 -0.03 26.84 6.48
N GLU A 4 0.21 26.60 7.73
CA GLU A 4 0.84 27.53 8.65
C GLU A 4 2.03 26.84 9.31
N GLU A 5 3.16 27.53 9.30
CA GLU A 5 4.36 27.12 10.02
C GLU A 5 4.39 27.87 11.36
N ILE A 6 4.48 27.12 12.43
CA ILE A 6 4.48 27.66 13.79
C ILE A 6 5.76 27.25 14.48
N GLU A 7 6.56 28.23 14.86
CA GLU A 7 7.73 28.01 15.72
C GLU A 7 7.29 28.20 17.17
N ALA A 8 7.53 27.19 18.01
CA ALA A 8 7.28 27.25 19.43
C ALA A 8 8.56 26.98 20.21
N PRO A 9 8.86 27.77 21.27
CA PRO A 9 9.98 27.46 22.13
C PRO A 9 9.68 26.19 22.94
N THR A 10 10.68 25.32 23.08
CA THR A 10 10.62 24.14 23.94
C THR A 10 11.25 24.44 25.29
N GLU A 11 10.52 24.19 26.38
CA GLU A 11 11.01 24.51 27.75
C GLU A 11 12.20 23.61 28.16
N ASP A 12 12.28 22.38 27.66
CA ASP A 12 13.27 21.38 28.09
C ASP A 12 14.42 21.14 27.10
N LEU A 13 14.37 21.69 25.91
CA LEU A 13 15.41 21.55 24.89
C LEU A 13 15.90 22.92 24.44
N LYS A 14 17.22 23.08 24.34
CA LYS A 14 17.80 24.31 23.80
C LYS A 14 17.52 24.39 22.29
N GLY A 15 16.34 24.90 21.93
CA GLY A 15 15.95 25.05 20.52
C GLY A 15 14.50 25.48 20.36
N THR A 16 14.11 25.60 19.11
CA THR A 16 12.73 25.79 18.67
C THR A 16 12.28 24.56 17.91
N GLU A 17 11.06 24.12 18.15
CA GLU A 17 10.40 23.10 17.32
C GLU A 17 9.50 23.79 16.31
N THR A 18 9.53 23.33 15.07
CA THR A 18 8.66 23.82 14.02
C THR A 18 7.48 22.91 13.86
N TYR A 19 6.28 23.43 14.00
CA TYR A 19 5.03 22.71 13.79
C TYR A 19 4.37 23.17 12.51
N TYR A 20 3.85 22.20 11.74
CA TYR A 20 3.06 22.50 10.57
C TYR A 20 1.59 22.30 10.88
N SER A 21 0.82 23.37 10.81
CA SER A 21 -0.62 23.35 11.02
C SER A 21 -1.36 23.26 9.69
N PHE A 22 -2.37 22.40 9.65
CA PHE A 22 -3.17 22.17 8.47
C PHE A 22 -4.59 22.63 8.69
N HIS A 23 -4.95 23.74 8.05
CA HIS A 23 -6.24 24.39 8.23
C HIS A 23 -7.24 23.96 7.14
N LEU A 24 -8.40 23.50 7.58
CA LEU A 24 -9.51 23.12 6.72
C LEU A 24 -10.62 24.18 6.77
N PRO A 25 -11.35 24.40 5.68
CA PRO A 25 -12.57 25.17 5.72
C PRO A 25 -13.53 24.62 6.78
N ALA A 26 -14.25 25.49 7.50
CA ALA A 26 -15.16 25.10 8.56
C ALA A 26 -16.28 24.15 8.14
N GLU A 27 -16.61 24.14 6.86
CA GLU A 27 -17.65 23.29 6.25
C GLU A 27 -17.16 21.86 5.94
N VAL A 28 -15.84 21.61 6.04
CA VAL A 28 -15.24 20.31 5.74
C VAL A 28 -15.15 19.50 7.01
N ASN A 29 -15.97 18.47 7.11
CA ASN A 29 -16.01 17.55 8.26
C ASN A 29 -15.28 16.23 8.00
N ARG A 30 -14.72 16.01 6.81
CA ARG A 30 -13.93 14.83 6.46
C ARG A 30 -12.89 15.16 5.40
N VAL A 31 -11.64 14.83 5.66
CA VAL A 31 -10.53 14.97 4.72
C VAL A 31 -9.72 13.69 4.67
N LYS A 32 -9.30 13.30 3.48
CA LYS A 32 -8.24 12.34 3.25
C LYS A 32 -7.07 13.07 2.61
N GLY A 33 -5.92 13.00 3.22
CA GLY A 33 -4.69 13.61 2.75
C GLY A 33 -3.58 12.57 2.64
N LEU A 34 -2.61 12.86 1.80
CA LEU A 34 -1.39 12.10 1.67
C LEU A 34 -0.22 13.06 1.85
N THR A 35 0.54 12.87 2.92
CA THR A 35 1.76 13.62 3.21
C THR A 35 2.94 12.66 3.22
N ALA A 36 4.00 13.01 2.51
CA ALA A 36 5.24 12.26 2.51
C ALA A 36 6.32 13.05 3.24
N ILE A 37 6.95 12.41 4.23
CA ILE A 37 8.04 13.00 5.00
C ILE A 37 9.30 12.20 4.69
N ILE A 38 10.34 12.87 4.19
CA ILE A 38 11.66 12.28 3.93
C ILE A 38 12.56 12.60 5.10
N LEU A 39 12.93 11.56 5.84
CA LEU A 39 13.93 11.68 6.91
C LEU A 39 15.31 11.42 6.33
N LYS A 40 16.27 12.30 6.61
CA LYS A 40 17.67 12.12 6.26
C LYS A 40 18.43 11.56 7.46
N GLU A 41 19.25 10.56 7.24
CA GLU A 41 20.19 10.08 8.26
C GLU A 41 21.31 11.08 8.53
N THR A 42 21.72 11.79 7.49
CA THR A 42 22.73 12.86 7.59
C THR A 42 22.30 14.09 6.81
N PRO A 43 22.72 15.32 7.19
CA PRO A 43 22.38 16.54 6.46
C PRO A 43 22.84 16.55 4.99
N ASN A 44 23.90 15.78 4.69
CA ASN A 44 24.52 15.73 3.36
C ASN A 44 24.05 14.53 2.51
N GLU A 45 23.05 13.80 2.94
CA GLU A 45 22.51 12.67 2.17
C GLU A 45 21.95 13.15 0.83
N LYS A 46 22.54 12.62 -0.27
CA LYS A 46 22.18 13.00 -1.64
C LYS A 46 21.23 12.00 -2.30
N ASP A 47 21.22 10.75 -1.83
CA ASP A 47 20.39 9.67 -2.40
C ASP A 47 19.00 9.68 -1.77
N LEU A 48 18.23 10.72 -2.09
CA LEU A 48 16.85 10.87 -1.62
C LEU A 48 15.85 10.26 -2.61
N PRO A 49 14.73 9.71 -2.13
CA PRO A 49 13.66 9.26 -3.00
C PRO A 49 13.09 10.42 -3.81
N GLN A 50 12.89 10.18 -5.10
CA GLN A 50 12.11 11.07 -5.96
C GLN A 50 10.64 10.77 -5.79
N MET A 51 9.84 11.81 -5.61
CA MET A 51 8.40 11.68 -5.37
C MET A 51 7.61 12.43 -6.41
N GLU A 52 6.56 11.80 -6.92
CA GLU A 52 5.64 12.36 -7.91
C GLU A 52 4.20 12.16 -7.41
N ARG A 53 3.46 13.25 -7.22
CA ARG A 53 2.04 13.19 -6.90
C ARG A 53 1.26 12.64 -8.09
N ARG A 54 0.33 11.76 -7.80
CA ARG A 54 -0.60 11.17 -8.76
C ARG A 54 -2.03 11.40 -8.27
N GLU A 55 -2.95 11.63 -9.17
CA GLU A 55 -4.35 11.82 -8.79
C GLU A 55 -5.31 11.46 -9.93
N GLY A 56 -6.51 11.07 -9.57
CA GLY A 56 -7.62 10.85 -10.48
C GLY A 56 -8.92 11.27 -9.81
N GLN A 57 -10.06 10.96 -10.43
CA GLN A 57 -11.36 11.40 -9.95
C GLN A 57 -11.65 10.91 -8.52
N ASP A 58 -11.31 9.65 -8.22
CA ASP A 58 -11.72 8.97 -6.99
C ASP A 58 -10.53 8.46 -6.16
N TRP A 59 -9.32 8.90 -6.49
CA TRP A 59 -8.10 8.47 -5.82
C TRP A 59 -7.02 9.55 -5.85
N ILE A 60 -6.16 9.48 -4.84
CA ILE A 60 -4.89 10.22 -4.79
C ILE A 60 -3.76 9.23 -4.60
N GLY A 61 -2.58 9.57 -5.06
CA GLY A 61 -1.44 8.67 -4.99
C GLY A 61 -0.10 9.38 -4.99
N LEU A 62 0.92 8.57 -4.77
CA LEU A 62 2.31 9.00 -4.76
C LEU A 62 3.15 7.93 -5.45
N ARG A 63 3.93 8.33 -6.46
CA ARG A 63 4.99 7.49 -7.03
C ARG A 63 6.30 7.83 -6.38
N ILE A 64 6.99 6.83 -5.86
CA ILE A 64 8.28 6.95 -5.19
C ILE A 64 9.30 6.16 -5.99
N ARG A 65 10.39 6.82 -6.42
CA ARG A 65 11.54 6.17 -7.06
C ARG A 65 12.75 6.27 -6.13
N HIS A 66 13.29 5.12 -5.77
CA HIS A 66 14.47 5.07 -4.90
C HIS A 66 15.23 3.76 -5.09
N LYS A 67 16.57 3.86 -5.23
CA LYS A 67 17.48 2.70 -5.32
C LYS A 67 17.03 1.65 -6.36
N GLY A 68 16.67 2.11 -7.56
CA GLY A 68 16.26 1.22 -8.67
C GLY A 68 14.89 0.55 -8.49
N LYS A 69 14.08 1.02 -7.55
CA LYS A 69 12.72 0.53 -7.28
C LYS A 69 11.71 1.66 -7.44
N VAL A 70 10.59 1.34 -8.04
CA VAL A 70 9.39 2.19 -8.08
C VAL A 70 8.35 1.63 -7.12
N THR A 71 7.77 2.49 -6.31
CA THR A 71 6.61 2.15 -5.47
C THR A 71 5.50 3.14 -5.78
N ASP A 72 4.39 2.64 -6.24
CA ASP A 72 3.15 3.41 -6.44
C ASP A 72 2.22 3.15 -5.25
N LEU A 73 1.88 4.21 -4.53
CA LEU A 73 0.93 4.21 -3.41
C LEU A 73 -0.34 4.94 -3.82
N TYR A 74 -1.50 4.38 -3.49
CA TYR A 74 -2.80 4.96 -3.81
C TYR A 74 -3.76 4.89 -2.63
N ILE A 75 -4.55 5.94 -2.46
CA ILE A 75 -5.63 6.04 -1.48
C ILE A 75 -6.95 6.18 -2.21
N ASN A 76 -7.90 5.32 -1.88
CA ASN A 76 -9.27 5.35 -2.37
C ASN A 76 -10.05 6.45 -1.64
N GLN A 77 -10.43 7.51 -2.34
CA GLN A 77 -11.17 8.61 -1.76
C GLN A 77 -12.64 8.25 -1.46
N LEU A 78 -13.19 7.24 -2.13
CA LEU A 78 -14.55 6.76 -1.93
C LEU A 78 -14.68 5.78 -0.75
N ALA A 79 -13.57 5.20 -0.28
CA ALA A 79 -13.59 4.27 0.83
C ALA A 79 -13.79 5.01 2.17
N ASP A 80 -14.62 4.48 3.05
CA ASP A 80 -14.86 5.06 4.38
C ASP A 80 -14.07 4.37 5.51
N GLY A 81 -13.35 3.29 5.18
CA GLY A 81 -12.53 2.53 6.13
C GLY A 81 -13.32 1.63 7.08
N ARG A 82 -14.63 1.52 6.93
CA ARG A 82 -15.45 0.65 7.79
C ARG A 82 -15.29 -0.80 7.38
N LEU A 83 -15.03 -1.67 8.35
CA LEU A 83 -14.77 -3.09 8.13
C LEU A 83 -15.93 -3.84 7.45
N MET A 84 -17.16 -3.45 7.72
CA MET A 84 -18.35 -4.13 7.22
C MET A 84 -18.90 -3.59 5.90
N HIS A 85 -18.37 -2.47 5.42
CA HIS A 85 -18.85 -1.85 4.19
C HIS A 85 -17.98 -2.23 3.00
N SER A 86 -18.61 -2.49 1.87
CA SER A 86 -17.89 -2.57 0.60
C SER A 86 -17.41 -1.18 0.22
N ASN A 87 -16.11 -1.02 0.03
CA ASN A 87 -15.61 0.20 -0.57
C ASN A 87 -16.00 0.22 -2.04
N SER A 88 -16.18 1.41 -2.57
CA SER A 88 -16.31 1.58 -4.02
C SER A 88 -15.00 1.19 -4.70
N TRP A 89 -15.12 0.65 -5.89
CA TRP A 89 -13.98 0.30 -6.72
C TRP A 89 -13.37 1.56 -7.32
N ILE A 90 -12.04 1.59 -7.35
CA ILE A 90 -11.26 2.62 -8.03
C ILE A 90 -10.33 2.01 -9.08
N MET A 91 -9.91 2.83 -10.05
CA MET A 91 -9.04 2.39 -11.15
C MET A 91 -7.82 3.30 -11.32
N PRO A 92 -6.90 3.39 -10.34
CA PRO A 92 -5.70 4.20 -10.47
C PRO A 92 -4.68 3.55 -11.40
N ASP A 93 -4.24 4.28 -12.42
CA ASP A 93 -3.16 3.88 -13.35
C ASP A 93 -3.29 2.45 -13.91
N GLY A 94 -4.52 2.01 -14.18
CA GLY A 94 -4.81 0.68 -14.72
C GLY A 94 -4.94 -0.43 -13.67
N TRP A 95 -4.73 -0.14 -12.40
CA TRP A 95 -5.09 -1.02 -11.30
C TRP A 95 -6.59 -0.92 -11.00
N MET A 96 -7.20 -2.03 -10.62
CA MET A 96 -8.58 -2.06 -10.15
C MET A 96 -8.63 -2.70 -8.77
N THR A 97 -9.20 -2.00 -7.78
CA THR A 97 -9.26 -2.45 -6.40
C THR A 97 -10.41 -1.81 -5.63
N ASP A 98 -10.87 -2.50 -4.59
CA ASP A 98 -11.77 -1.98 -3.56
C ASP A 98 -11.04 -1.63 -2.26
N ALA A 99 -9.72 -1.68 -2.25
CA ALA A 99 -8.93 -1.38 -1.06
C ALA A 99 -9.11 0.08 -0.62
N TYR A 100 -9.02 0.30 0.70
CA TYR A 100 -8.92 1.66 1.26
C TYR A 100 -7.62 2.34 0.82
N MET A 101 -6.52 1.61 0.85
CA MET A 101 -5.21 2.04 0.38
C MET A 101 -4.46 0.82 -0.15
N PHE A 102 -3.65 1.00 -1.17
CA PHE A 102 -2.74 -0.05 -1.62
C PHE A 102 -1.45 0.55 -2.17
N ALA A 103 -0.42 -0.26 -2.19
CA ALA A 103 0.83 0.05 -2.85
C ALA A 103 1.32 -1.14 -3.66
N VAL A 104 2.00 -0.87 -4.77
CA VAL A 104 2.69 -1.87 -5.59
C VAL A 104 4.12 -1.45 -5.82
N SER A 105 5.02 -2.42 -5.82
CA SER A 105 6.43 -2.14 -6.05
C SER A 105 6.99 -3.04 -7.15
N TYR A 106 7.82 -2.43 -8.00
CA TYR A 106 8.45 -3.09 -9.15
C TYR A 106 9.82 -2.46 -9.43
N PRO A 107 10.73 -3.18 -10.15
CA PRO A 107 12.02 -2.62 -10.53
C PRO A 107 11.85 -1.41 -11.46
N GLU A 108 12.68 -0.40 -11.29
CA GLU A 108 12.73 0.74 -12.20
C GLU A 108 13.10 0.28 -13.62
N GLY A 109 12.49 0.88 -14.63
CA GLY A 109 12.64 0.45 -16.03
C GLY A 109 11.77 -0.73 -16.46
N THR A 110 10.96 -1.29 -15.55
CA THR A 110 9.95 -2.30 -15.88
C THR A 110 8.53 -1.72 -15.77
N GLU A 111 7.52 -2.49 -16.18
CA GLU A 111 6.14 -2.07 -16.08
C GLU A 111 5.53 -2.42 -14.71
N ALA A 112 4.52 -1.66 -14.30
CA ALA A 112 3.78 -1.93 -13.07
C ALA A 112 3.12 -3.33 -13.07
N ALA A 113 2.84 -3.90 -14.25
CA ALA A 113 2.38 -5.29 -14.42
C ALA A 113 3.41 -6.34 -13.95
N ASP A 114 4.67 -5.95 -13.78
CA ASP A 114 5.73 -6.82 -13.24
C ASP A 114 5.83 -6.79 -11.73
N ALA A 115 4.97 -6.03 -11.05
CA ALA A 115 4.94 -5.95 -9.60
C ALA A 115 4.81 -7.35 -8.97
N LYS A 116 5.72 -7.64 -8.04
CA LYS A 116 5.73 -8.86 -7.23
C LYS A 116 5.40 -8.55 -5.78
N ASP A 117 5.74 -7.35 -5.36
CA ASP A 117 5.49 -6.85 -4.01
C ASP A 117 4.29 -5.93 -4.02
N PHE A 118 3.38 -6.14 -3.10
CA PHE A 118 2.26 -5.24 -2.89
C PHE A 118 1.81 -5.19 -1.43
N PHE A 119 1.17 -4.10 -1.09
CA PHE A 119 0.48 -3.88 0.16
C PHE A 119 -0.98 -3.55 -0.11
N ILE A 120 -1.89 -4.10 0.67
CA ILE A 120 -3.32 -3.82 0.63
C ILE A 120 -3.79 -3.51 2.04
N CYS A 121 -4.41 -2.37 2.20
CA CYS A 121 -5.08 -1.97 3.43
C CYS A 121 -6.58 -2.08 3.22
N HIS A 122 -7.20 -3.05 3.90
CA HIS A 122 -8.64 -3.22 3.93
C HIS A 122 -9.27 -3.32 2.53
N GLY A 123 -8.87 -4.34 1.79
CA GLY A 123 -9.37 -4.63 0.45
C GLY A 123 -9.60 -6.12 0.21
N SER A 124 -10.42 -6.44 -0.77
CA SER A 124 -10.72 -7.82 -1.15
C SER A 124 -10.16 -8.23 -2.51
N ALA A 125 -9.66 -7.27 -3.29
CA ALA A 125 -9.05 -7.57 -4.57
C ALA A 125 -8.04 -6.52 -5.03
N LEU A 126 -7.07 -6.99 -5.82
CA LEU A 126 -6.17 -6.16 -6.63
C LEU A 126 -6.04 -6.81 -8.00
N ARG A 127 -6.42 -6.07 -9.03
CA ARG A 127 -6.41 -6.53 -10.42
C ARG A 127 -5.72 -5.50 -11.32
N ARG A 128 -5.15 -5.98 -12.42
CA ARG A 128 -4.67 -5.14 -13.50
C ARG A 128 -4.94 -5.85 -14.83
N ASP A 129 -5.56 -5.18 -15.75
CA ASP A 129 -6.00 -5.75 -17.03
C ASP A 129 -6.84 -7.02 -16.81
N LYS A 130 -6.41 -8.16 -17.35
CA LYS A 130 -7.07 -9.47 -17.17
C LYS A 130 -6.50 -10.29 -16.02
N GLU A 131 -5.50 -9.75 -15.30
CA GLU A 131 -4.79 -10.49 -14.27
C GLU A 131 -5.26 -10.12 -12.86
N THR A 132 -5.45 -11.12 -12.02
CA THR A 132 -5.76 -10.96 -10.61
C THR A 132 -4.49 -11.18 -9.80
N TYR A 133 -4.03 -10.15 -9.10
CA TYR A 133 -2.85 -10.20 -8.23
C TYR A 133 -3.21 -10.70 -6.84
N PHE A 134 -4.38 -10.30 -6.37
CA PHE A 134 -4.93 -10.72 -5.10
C PHE A 134 -6.46 -10.79 -5.20
N SER A 135 -7.03 -11.78 -4.53
CA SER A 135 -8.48 -11.85 -4.27
C SER A 135 -8.77 -12.59 -2.97
N SER A 136 -9.80 -12.16 -2.28
CA SER A 136 -10.28 -12.75 -1.04
C SER A 136 -11.80 -12.66 -0.94
N LEU A 137 -12.42 -13.53 -0.14
CA LEU A 137 -13.85 -13.44 0.19
C LEU A 137 -14.16 -12.35 1.22
N ALA A 138 -13.16 -11.91 1.95
CA ALA A 138 -13.27 -10.84 2.95
C ALA A 138 -12.24 -9.75 2.68
N LYS A 139 -12.47 -8.56 3.23
CA LYS A 139 -11.48 -7.49 3.21
C LYS A 139 -10.37 -7.80 4.20
N LEU A 140 -9.14 -7.69 3.73
CA LEU A 140 -7.94 -8.03 4.47
C LEU A 140 -6.93 -6.89 4.44
N PHE A 141 -6.03 -6.93 5.41
CA PHE A 141 -4.73 -6.29 5.36
C PHE A 141 -3.74 -7.31 4.85
N VAL A 142 -3.02 -6.98 3.78
CA VAL A 142 -2.11 -7.90 3.13
C VAL A 142 -0.81 -7.21 2.78
N ILE A 143 0.30 -7.86 3.09
CA ILE A 143 1.61 -7.54 2.53
C ILE A 143 2.10 -8.78 1.81
N GLN A 144 2.45 -8.65 0.54
CA GLN A 144 3.16 -9.67 -0.22
C GLN A 144 4.56 -9.18 -0.56
N LYS A 145 5.56 -10.04 -0.30
CA LYS A 145 6.94 -9.87 -0.78
C LYS A 145 7.44 -11.17 -1.39
N GLU A 146 7.97 -11.09 -2.60
CA GLU A 146 8.53 -12.23 -3.32
C GLU A 146 10.06 -12.04 -3.46
N GLU A 147 10.84 -12.89 -2.77
CA GLU A 147 12.31 -12.89 -2.80
C GLU A 147 12.81 -14.31 -3.08
N ASP A 148 13.74 -14.48 -4.03
CA ASP A 148 14.45 -15.74 -4.31
C ASP A 148 13.58 -17.00 -4.32
N LYS A 149 12.42 -16.92 -4.98
CA LYS A 149 11.41 -18.00 -5.03
C LYS A 149 10.72 -18.30 -3.68
N LYS A 150 10.93 -17.46 -2.69
CA LYS A 150 10.20 -17.47 -1.42
C LYS A 150 9.12 -16.39 -1.48
N LEU A 151 7.91 -16.76 -1.09
CA LEU A 151 6.78 -15.83 -0.97
C LEU A 151 6.47 -15.62 0.51
N ASN A 152 6.64 -14.40 0.96
CA ASN A 152 6.28 -13.97 2.30
C ASN A 152 4.97 -13.21 2.27
N LEU A 153 4.02 -13.63 3.07
CA LEU A 153 2.71 -13.02 3.20
C LEU A 153 2.46 -12.65 4.67
N TRP A 154 2.02 -11.43 4.90
CA TRP A 154 1.44 -10.99 6.17
C TRP A 154 -0.02 -10.68 5.90
N ILE A 155 -0.90 -11.37 6.62
CA ILE A 155 -2.33 -11.28 6.42
C ILE A 155 -2.99 -11.07 7.76
N ASP A 156 -3.84 -10.05 7.84
CA ASP A 156 -4.67 -9.76 9.00
C ASP A 156 -6.10 -9.42 8.57
N GLY A 157 -7.07 -9.73 9.41
CA GLY A 157 -8.48 -9.45 9.15
C GLY A 157 -9.41 -10.46 9.80
N GLN A 158 -9.95 -11.38 9.01
CA GLN A 158 -10.94 -12.36 9.49
C GLN A 158 -10.28 -13.64 10.04
N PRO A 159 -10.88 -14.32 11.02
CA PRO A 159 -10.35 -15.57 11.58
C PRO A 159 -10.24 -16.69 10.54
N LYS A 160 -11.15 -16.72 9.57
CA LYS A 160 -11.14 -17.71 8.48
C LYS A 160 -10.85 -16.99 7.17
N ILE A 161 -9.68 -17.26 6.57
CA ILE A 161 -9.22 -16.60 5.38
C ILE A 161 -9.19 -17.57 4.21
N HIS A 162 -9.86 -17.17 3.11
CA HIS A 162 -9.71 -17.77 1.79
C HIS A 162 -9.21 -16.69 0.86
N ALA A 163 -7.96 -16.81 0.45
CA ALA A 163 -7.33 -15.82 -0.40
C ALA A 163 -6.51 -16.46 -1.53
N SER A 164 -6.41 -15.78 -2.64
CA SER A 164 -5.58 -16.16 -3.78
C SER A 164 -4.60 -15.04 -4.10
N PHE A 165 -3.37 -15.42 -4.41
CA PHE A 165 -2.25 -14.54 -4.70
C PHE A 165 -1.62 -14.93 -6.03
N ARG A 166 -1.27 -13.94 -6.85
CA ARG A 166 -0.52 -14.17 -8.07
C ARG A 166 0.94 -14.44 -7.73
N SER A 167 1.49 -15.50 -8.33
CA SER A 167 2.93 -15.72 -8.41
C SER A 167 3.25 -16.28 -9.79
N LYS A 168 4.09 -15.61 -10.58
CA LYS A 168 4.43 -16.03 -11.96
C LYS A 168 5.09 -17.41 -12.01
N LYS A 169 5.78 -17.80 -10.92
CA LYS A 169 6.44 -19.10 -10.78
C LYS A 169 5.99 -19.74 -9.47
N LYS A 170 5.93 -21.08 -9.46
CA LYS A 170 5.66 -21.80 -8.23
C LYS A 170 6.72 -21.47 -7.18
N PRO A 171 6.36 -20.86 -6.05
CA PRO A 171 7.32 -20.58 -5.00
C PRO A 171 7.80 -21.89 -4.34
N ILE A 172 9.06 -21.94 -3.96
CA ILE A 172 9.64 -23.09 -3.23
C ILE A 172 9.13 -23.10 -1.79
N ARG A 173 8.91 -21.91 -1.23
CA ARG A 173 8.48 -21.74 0.15
C ARG A 173 7.44 -20.61 0.23
N VAL A 174 6.37 -20.86 0.94
CA VAL A 174 5.37 -19.85 1.28
C VAL A 174 5.26 -19.75 2.79
N GLU A 175 5.38 -18.55 3.29
CA GLU A 175 5.18 -18.23 4.70
C GLU A 175 4.04 -17.22 4.84
N VAL A 176 3.14 -17.49 5.79
CA VAL A 176 2.09 -16.56 6.21
C VAL A 176 2.30 -16.24 7.67
N ASN A 177 2.43 -14.95 7.98
CA ASN A 177 2.68 -14.46 9.34
C ASN A 177 3.86 -15.21 10.01
N ASN A 178 4.97 -15.37 9.23
CA ASN A 178 6.18 -16.09 9.61
C ASN A 178 6.02 -17.61 9.85
N LYS A 179 4.87 -18.19 9.50
CA LYS A 179 4.65 -19.63 9.58
C LYS A 179 4.60 -20.23 8.19
N ARG A 180 5.36 -21.30 7.96
CA ARG A 180 5.29 -22.07 6.71
C ARG A 180 3.95 -22.77 6.63
N ILE A 181 3.25 -22.59 5.50
CA ILE A 181 1.96 -23.22 5.25
C ILE A 181 1.97 -24.03 3.95
N PRO A 182 1.19 -25.10 3.86
CA PRO A 182 0.91 -25.76 2.60
C PRO A 182 0.03 -24.87 1.72
N VAL A 183 0.28 -24.89 0.44
CA VAL A 183 -0.46 -24.07 -0.52
C VAL A 183 -0.83 -24.87 -1.75
N VAL A 184 -1.92 -24.51 -2.39
CA VAL A 184 -2.31 -25.01 -3.70
C VAL A 184 -1.85 -23.99 -4.75
N TYR A 185 -1.00 -24.42 -5.67
CA TYR A 185 -0.53 -23.59 -6.78
C TYR A 185 -1.04 -24.13 -8.09
N LYS A 186 -1.82 -23.34 -8.82
CA LYS A 186 -2.38 -23.69 -10.12
C LYS A 186 -2.51 -22.44 -10.99
N GLN A 187 -2.08 -22.51 -12.26
CA GLN A 187 -2.25 -21.44 -13.25
C GLN A 187 -1.76 -20.05 -12.73
N SER A 188 -0.55 -20.00 -12.20
CA SER A 188 0.05 -18.78 -11.62
C SER A 188 -0.74 -18.17 -10.45
N GLN A 189 -1.67 -18.90 -9.85
CA GLN A 189 -2.39 -18.54 -8.66
C GLN A 189 -2.02 -19.47 -7.50
N LEU A 190 -1.81 -18.88 -6.36
CA LEU A 190 -1.53 -19.53 -5.10
C LEU A 190 -2.73 -19.34 -4.19
N SER A 191 -3.39 -20.43 -3.85
CA SER A 191 -4.55 -20.40 -2.97
C SER A 191 -4.17 -20.77 -1.55
N ILE A 192 -4.64 -19.96 -0.61
CA ILE A 192 -4.41 -20.11 0.83
C ILE A 192 -5.75 -20.24 1.52
N LYS A 193 -5.80 -21.19 2.44
CA LYS A 193 -6.91 -21.34 3.38
C LYS A 193 -6.32 -21.39 4.79
N LEU A 194 -6.59 -20.34 5.57
CA LEU A 194 -6.29 -20.32 7.00
C LEU A 194 -7.60 -20.62 7.75
N VAL A 195 -7.53 -21.58 8.63
CA VAL A 195 -8.62 -21.96 9.54
C VAL A 195 -7.95 -22.10 10.90
N ASP A 196 -8.41 -21.37 11.87
CA ASP A 196 -7.98 -21.52 13.26
C ASP A 196 -8.34 -22.90 13.81
#